data_7d44d5a681bfc12edc234dbc868cd90c
#
_entry.id   7d44d5a681bfc12edc234dbc868cd90c
#
_cell.length_a   1.000
_cell.length_b   1.000
_cell.length_c   1.000
_cell.angle_alpha   90.00
_cell.angle_beta   90.00
_cell.angle_gamma   90.00
#
_symmetry.space_group_name_H-M   'P 1'
#
loop_
_entity.id
_entity.type
_entity.pdbx_description
1 polymer ?
#
loop_
_entity_poly.entity_id
_entity_poly.type
_entity_poly.pdbx_seq_one_letter_code
_entity_poly.pdbx_strand_id
1 'polypeptide(L)'
;MVFITAGPGGGTGTGAAPVVATYARELGALTVGVVLTPFAWEGPRKGEKAMAGLAILRETSDTVIVVSNEKLVAVCDPKASMTEAYRTADGVLIQGVRGIADLILRPGVVNLDFADVESVLKDGGEALIGTGQARGEDAVLEALERALACPLLERGTHGRARNVIVSLMSQAD
;
A
#
# COMPACT_ATOMS: atom_id res chain seq x y z
N MET A 1 -10.83 9.78 7.64
CA MET A 1 -9.63 8.99 7.26
C MET A 1 -8.55 9.92 6.73
N VAL A 2 -7.30 9.63 7.07
CA VAL A 2 -6.11 10.35 6.58
C VAL A 2 -5.15 9.35 5.97
N PHE A 3 -4.74 9.57 4.72
CA PHE A 3 -3.65 8.83 4.09
C PHE A 3 -2.36 9.63 4.19
N ILE A 4 -1.31 8.98 4.65
CA ILE A 4 0.03 9.56 4.74
C ILE A 4 0.93 8.81 3.78
N THR A 5 1.32 9.47 2.69
CA THR A 5 2.24 8.90 1.71
C THR A 5 3.63 9.50 1.87
N ALA A 6 4.64 8.64 1.96
CA ALA A 6 6.01 9.11 2.11
C ALA A 6 7.01 8.09 1.54
N GLY A 7 8.18 8.61 1.11
CA GLY A 7 9.38 7.82 0.88
C GLY A 7 10.33 8.00 2.07
N PRO A 8 10.31 7.11 3.07
CA PRO A 8 11.24 7.18 4.19
C PRO A 8 12.69 6.96 3.73
N GLY A 9 13.63 7.48 4.50
CA GLY A 9 15.07 7.43 4.19
C GLY A 9 15.70 8.80 3.98
N GLY A 10 14.88 9.80 3.62
CA GLY A 10 15.25 11.22 3.63
C GLY A 10 14.96 11.90 4.98
N GLY A 11 15.05 13.22 5.04
CA GLY A 11 14.70 14.00 6.23
C GLY A 11 13.19 14.18 6.39
N THR A 12 12.54 14.70 5.36
CA THR A 12 11.12 15.08 5.38
C THR A 12 10.19 13.88 5.56
N GLY A 13 10.27 12.89 4.67
CA GLY A 13 9.39 11.72 4.73
C GLY A 13 9.58 10.89 6.00
N THR A 14 10.82 10.75 6.47
CA THR A 14 11.13 9.97 7.67
C THR A 14 10.69 10.69 8.95
N GLY A 15 10.87 12.01 9.02
CA GLY A 15 10.59 12.78 10.24
C GLY A 15 9.17 13.31 10.31
N ALA A 16 8.61 13.81 9.21
CA ALA A 16 7.30 14.45 9.23
C ALA A 16 6.14 13.46 9.22
N ALA A 17 6.27 12.30 8.51
CA ALA A 17 5.16 11.35 8.41
C ALA A 17 4.66 10.84 9.77
N PRO A 18 5.51 10.40 10.72
CA PRO A 18 5.04 9.98 12.05
C PRO A 18 4.38 11.11 12.84
N VAL A 19 4.88 12.35 12.72
CA VAL A 19 4.30 13.51 13.41
C VAL A 19 2.88 13.78 12.88
N VAL A 20 2.69 13.80 11.57
CA VAL A 20 1.36 13.97 10.98
C VAL A 20 0.42 12.81 11.39
N ALA A 21 0.95 11.58 11.44
CA ALA A 21 0.19 10.42 11.88
C ALA A 21 -0.31 10.57 13.32
N THR A 22 0.56 11.00 14.24
CA THR A 22 0.20 11.25 15.63
C THR A 22 -0.96 12.24 15.74
N TYR A 23 -0.83 13.41 15.09
CA TYR A 23 -1.90 14.42 15.13
C TYR A 23 -3.21 13.93 14.49
N ALA A 24 -3.13 13.17 13.38
CA ALA A 24 -4.32 12.62 12.75
C ALA A 24 -5.06 11.65 13.69
N ARG A 25 -4.34 10.78 14.39
CA ARG A 25 -4.91 9.86 15.39
C ARG A 25 -5.48 10.60 16.61
N GLU A 26 -4.79 11.61 17.11
CA GLU A 26 -5.28 12.45 18.22
C GLU A 26 -6.61 13.15 17.88
N LEU A 27 -6.82 13.49 16.60
CA LEU A 27 -8.08 14.04 16.11
C LEU A 27 -9.15 12.95 15.84
N GLY A 28 -8.88 11.68 16.15
CA GLY A 28 -9.80 10.58 15.95
C GLY A 28 -9.95 10.13 14.48
N ALA A 29 -9.05 10.55 13.59
CA ALA A 29 -9.09 10.12 12.20
C ALA A 29 -8.42 8.77 12.02
N LEU A 30 -9.08 7.84 11.32
CA LEU A 30 -8.44 6.61 10.86
C LEU A 30 -7.22 6.96 10.01
N THR A 31 -6.03 6.53 10.45
CA THR A 31 -4.75 6.97 9.89
C THR A 31 -4.05 5.81 9.21
N VAL A 32 -3.87 5.92 7.89
CA VAL A 32 -3.25 4.88 7.04
C VAL A 32 -1.98 5.42 6.40
N GLY A 33 -0.83 4.82 6.78
CA GLY A 33 0.44 5.09 6.13
C GLY A 33 0.59 4.24 4.86
N VAL A 34 1.01 4.85 3.75
CA VAL A 34 1.38 4.11 2.51
C VAL A 34 2.76 4.58 2.10
N VAL A 35 3.76 3.74 2.30
CA VAL A 35 5.16 4.15 2.21
C VAL A 35 5.97 3.26 1.29
N LEU A 36 6.93 3.87 0.57
CA LEU A 36 7.89 3.18 -0.29
C LEU A 36 9.25 3.09 0.41
N THR A 37 9.76 1.90 0.62
CA THR A 37 11.15 1.76 1.08
C THR A 37 12.13 2.09 -0.04
N PRO A 38 13.31 2.67 0.29
CA PRO A 38 14.28 3.04 -0.74
C PRO A 38 14.81 1.81 -1.48
N PHE A 39 15.29 2.01 -2.71
CA PHE A 39 16.03 1.02 -3.45
C PHE A 39 17.42 0.76 -2.82
N ALA A 40 17.98 -0.43 -3.00
CA ALA A 40 19.31 -0.77 -2.47
C ALA A 40 20.42 0.13 -3.02
N TRP A 41 20.33 0.54 -4.29
CA TRP A 41 21.31 1.46 -4.88
C TRP A 41 21.32 2.86 -4.27
N GLU A 42 20.29 3.25 -3.50
CA GLU A 42 20.25 4.54 -2.79
C GLU A 42 21.17 4.57 -1.55
N GLY A 43 21.71 3.43 -1.19
CA GLY A 43 22.73 3.26 -0.19
C GLY A 43 22.21 2.84 1.20
N PRO A 44 23.05 2.16 1.99
CA PRO A 44 22.65 1.54 3.26
C PRO A 44 22.17 2.55 4.30
N ARG A 45 22.79 3.74 4.38
CA ARG A 45 22.38 4.79 5.31
C ARG A 45 20.93 5.25 5.11
N LYS A 46 20.47 5.25 3.85
CA LYS A 46 19.09 5.61 3.51
C LYS A 46 18.13 4.53 3.93
N GLY A 47 18.52 3.27 3.75
CA GLY A 47 17.78 2.09 4.22
C GLY A 47 17.62 2.08 5.75
N GLU A 48 18.71 2.28 6.51
CA GLU A 48 18.68 2.33 7.97
C GLU A 48 17.75 3.43 8.49
N LYS A 49 17.84 4.65 7.92
CA LYS A 49 16.94 5.76 8.27
C LYS A 49 15.49 5.43 7.93
N ALA A 50 15.24 4.78 6.79
CA ALA A 50 13.91 4.38 6.38
C ALA A 50 13.29 3.39 7.38
N MET A 51 14.05 2.39 7.81
CA MET A 51 13.59 1.40 8.79
C MET A 51 13.30 2.04 10.15
N ALA A 52 14.15 2.97 10.62
CA ALA A 52 13.92 3.69 11.85
C ALA A 52 12.64 4.54 11.80
N GLY A 53 12.42 5.30 10.70
CA GLY A 53 11.21 6.10 10.53
C GLY A 53 9.95 5.25 10.37
N LEU A 54 10.07 4.09 9.71
CA LEU A 54 8.98 3.15 9.55
C LEU A 54 8.55 2.54 10.88
N ALA A 55 9.48 2.23 11.77
CA ALA A 55 9.16 1.75 13.12
C ALA A 55 8.29 2.76 13.87
N ILE A 56 8.66 4.04 13.85
CA ILE A 56 7.88 5.10 14.50
C ILE A 56 6.51 5.28 13.82
N LEU A 57 6.46 5.23 12.48
CA LEU A 57 5.21 5.37 11.74
C LEU A 57 4.22 4.23 12.05
N ARG A 58 4.72 3.00 12.25
CA ARG A 58 3.89 1.86 12.67
C ARG A 58 3.24 2.07 14.03
N GLU A 59 3.93 2.71 14.96
CA GLU A 59 3.41 3.00 16.31
C GLU A 59 2.39 4.15 16.28
N THR A 60 2.53 5.07 15.34
CA THR A 60 1.73 6.30 15.26
C THR A 60 0.57 6.22 14.27
N SER A 61 0.45 5.15 13.50
CA SER A 61 -0.64 4.94 12.52
C SER A 61 -1.52 3.75 12.93
N ASP A 62 -2.76 3.70 12.45
CA ASP A 62 -3.64 2.53 12.64
C ASP A 62 -3.19 1.37 11.75
N THR A 63 -2.86 1.68 10.50
CA THR A 63 -2.36 0.72 9.53
C THR A 63 -1.24 1.33 8.69
N VAL A 64 -0.22 0.54 8.39
CA VAL A 64 0.86 0.94 7.48
C VAL A 64 1.02 -0.09 6.37
N ILE A 65 0.87 0.36 5.14
CA ILE A 65 1.17 -0.42 3.93
C ILE A 65 2.59 -0.08 3.50
N VAL A 66 3.45 -1.09 3.55
CA VAL A 66 4.85 -0.95 3.15
C VAL A 66 5.05 -1.56 1.78
N VAL A 67 5.44 -0.74 0.83
CA VAL A 67 5.79 -1.18 -0.53
C VAL A 67 7.31 -1.19 -0.67
N SER A 68 7.87 -2.36 -0.92
CA SER A 68 9.31 -2.51 -1.13
C SER A 68 9.68 -2.20 -2.58
N ASN A 69 10.50 -1.17 -2.78
CA ASN A 69 11.05 -0.85 -4.10
C ASN A 69 11.90 -2.00 -4.67
N GLU A 70 12.57 -2.77 -3.83
CA GLU A 70 13.29 -3.98 -4.25
C GLU A 70 12.39 -5.00 -4.95
N LYS A 71 11.17 -5.20 -4.41
CA LYS A 71 10.20 -6.10 -5.01
C LYS A 71 9.64 -5.55 -6.33
N LEU A 72 9.58 -4.23 -6.47
CA LEU A 72 9.16 -3.58 -7.71
C LEU A 72 10.19 -3.74 -8.83
N VAL A 73 11.48 -3.74 -8.52
CA VAL A 73 12.53 -4.02 -9.52
C VAL A 73 12.33 -5.37 -10.17
N ALA A 74 11.87 -6.36 -9.42
CA ALA A 74 11.64 -7.71 -9.95
C ALA A 74 10.52 -7.78 -11.00
N VAL A 75 9.64 -6.78 -11.06
CA VAL A 75 8.54 -6.69 -12.05
C VAL A 75 8.78 -5.62 -13.11
N CYS A 76 9.83 -4.81 -12.97
CA CYS A 76 10.24 -3.86 -14.00
C CYS A 76 10.99 -4.57 -15.14
N ASP A 77 10.91 -3.98 -16.34
CA ASP A 77 11.77 -4.42 -17.44
C ASP A 77 13.26 -4.29 -17.00
N PRO A 78 14.10 -5.32 -17.16
CA PRO A 78 15.52 -5.24 -16.85
C PRO A 78 16.26 -4.11 -17.57
N LYS A 79 15.70 -3.58 -18.65
CA LYS A 79 16.23 -2.45 -19.42
C LYS A 79 15.59 -1.10 -19.01
N ALA A 80 14.68 -1.10 -18.02
CA ALA A 80 14.04 0.12 -17.56
C ALA A 80 15.06 1.11 -17.00
N SER A 81 14.87 2.37 -17.31
CA SER A 81 15.65 3.46 -16.73
C SER A 81 15.28 3.65 -15.24
N MET A 82 16.18 4.27 -14.48
CA MET A 82 15.90 4.66 -13.09
C MET A 82 14.61 5.48 -12.96
N THR A 83 14.35 6.38 -13.91
CA THR A 83 13.13 7.19 -13.93
C THR A 83 11.87 6.33 -14.10
N GLU A 84 11.93 5.30 -14.92
CA GLU A 84 10.83 4.36 -15.10
C GLU A 84 10.59 3.51 -13.86
N ALA A 85 11.65 3.07 -13.17
CA ALA A 85 11.54 2.35 -11.90
C ALA A 85 10.82 3.21 -10.84
N TYR A 86 11.17 4.49 -10.70
CA TYR A 86 10.48 5.41 -9.80
C TYR A 86 9.02 5.65 -10.22
N ARG A 87 8.72 5.80 -11.51
CA ARG A 87 7.33 5.93 -11.99
C ARG A 87 6.49 4.68 -11.69
N THR A 88 7.08 3.51 -11.80
CA THR A 88 6.41 2.25 -11.43
C THR A 88 6.09 2.24 -9.94
N ALA A 89 7.04 2.65 -9.10
CA ALA A 89 6.85 2.76 -7.66
C ALA A 89 5.74 3.76 -7.30
N ASP A 90 5.73 4.94 -7.92
CA ASP A 90 4.67 5.94 -7.74
C ASP A 90 3.30 5.40 -8.18
N GLY A 91 3.26 4.66 -9.30
CA GLY A 91 2.04 4.01 -9.78
C GLY A 91 1.44 3.05 -8.76
N VAL A 92 2.27 2.27 -8.07
CA VAL A 92 1.82 1.34 -7.02
C VAL A 92 1.27 2.08 -5.80
N LEU A 93 1.92 3.18 -5.37
CA LEU A 93 1.39 4.04 -4.31
C LEU A 93 0.01 4.59 -4.66
N ILE A 94 -0.12 5.12 -5.87
CA ILE A 94 -1.39 5.67 -6.37
C ILE A 94 -2.47 4.58 -6.38
N GLN A 95 -2.16 3.39 -6.87
CA GLN A 95 -3.10 2.26 -6.87
C GLN A 95 -3.49 1.84 -5.45
N GLY A 96 -2.52 1.81 -4.52
CA GLY A 96 -2.75 1.48 -3.12
C GLY A 96 -3.74 2.44 -2.45
N VAL A 97 -3.48 3.75 -2.57
CA VAL A 97 -4.36 4.78 -2.00
C VAL A 97 -5.73 4.79 -2.67
N ARG A 98 -5.76 4.73 -4.02
CA ARG A 98 -7.02 4.70 -4.78
C ARG A 98 -7.84 3.45 -4.46
N GLY A 99 -7.22 2.28 -4.38
CA GLY A 99 -7.93 1.04 -4.08
C GLY A 99 -8.74 1.11 -2.79
N ILE A 100 -8.19 1.73 -1.74
CA ILE A 100 -8.89 1.91 -0.48
C ILE A 100 -9.91 3.07 -0.56
N ALA A 101 -9.52 4.19 -1.18
CA ALA A 101 -10.40 5.34 -1.30
C ALA A 101 -11.64 5.04 -2.16
N ASP A 102 -11.46 4.32 -3.26
CA ASP A 102 -12.55 3.97 -4.18
C ASP A 102 -13.58 3.05 -3.52
N LEU A 103 -13.20 2.21 -2.54
CA LEU A 103 -14.15 1.40 -1.75
C LEU A 103 -15.19 2.25 -1.03
N ILE A 104 -14.78 3.45 -0.59
CA ILE A 104 -15.62 4.37 0.20
C ILE A 104 -16.33 5.39 -0.70
N LEU A 105 -15.61 5.88 -1.73
CA LEU A 105 -16.06 7.02 -2.53
C LEU A 105 -16.83 6.63 -3.78
N ARG A 106 -16.66 5.42 -4.29
CA ARG A 106 -17.32 4.96 -5.52
C ARG A 106 -18.46 4.00 -5.18
N PRO A 107 -19.70 4.37 -5.54
CA PRO A 107 -20.82 3.44 -5.41
C PRO A 107 -20.62 2.26 -6.35
N GLY A 108 -20.70 1.05 -5.79
CA GLY A 108 -20.64 -0.23 -6.51
C GLY A 108 -22.00 -0.94 -6.47
N VAL A 109 -22.03 -2.18 -6.95
CA VAL A 109 -23.20 -3.07 -6.80
C VAL A 109 -23.40 -3.45 -5.35
N VAL A 110 -22.31 -3.65 -4.61
CA VAL A 110 -22.27 -3.81 -3.16
C VAL A 110 -21.45 -2.66 -2.60
N ASN A 111 -22.04 -1.87 -1.73
CA ASN A 111 -21.37 -0.73 -1.11
C ASN A 111 -20.84 -1.14 0.27
N LEU A 112 -19.55 -0.87 0.48
CA LEU A 112 -18.94 -0.89 1.82
C LEU A 112 -19.11 0.50 2.43
N ASP A 113 -19.56 0.56 3.66
CA ASP A 113 -19.56 1.82 4.38
C ASP A 113 -18.18 2.09 5.02
N PHE A 114 -17.99 3.30 5.51
CA PHE A 114 -16.74 3.68 6.16
C PHE A 114 -16.45 2.83 7.41
N ALA A 115 -17.49 2.41 8.14
CA ALA A 115 -17.34 1.63 9.36
C ALA A 115 -16.79 0.23 9.07
N ASP A 116 -17.16 -0.38 7.94
CA ASP A 116 -16.61 -1.66 7.51
C ASP A 116 -15.11 -1.56 7.25
N VAL A 117 -14.70 -0.53 6.51
CA VAL A 117 -13.28 -0.27 6.21
C VAL A 117 -12.50 0.08 7.48
N GLU A 118 -13.09 0.91 8.36
CA GLU A 118 -12.50 1.26 9.64
C GLU A 118 -12.29 0.03 10.52
N SER A 119 -13.25 -0.88 10.59
CA SER A 119 -13.17 -2.10 11.42
C SER A 119 -11.98 -3.00 11.03
N VAL A 120 -11.59 -2.99 9.77
CA VAL A 120 -10.46 -3.78 9.25
C VAL A 120 -9.13 -3.06 9.43
N LEU A 121 -9.09 -1.75 9.21
CA LEU A 121 -7.85 -0.97 9.19
C LEU A 121 -7.46 -0.38 10.54
N LYS A 122 -8.41 -0.20 11.47
CA LYS A 122 -8.13 0.33 12.80
C LYS A 122 -7.31 -0.66 13.61
N ASP A 123 -6.19 -0.18 14.13
CA ASP A 123 -5.19 -1.00 14.83
C ASP A 123 -4.76 -2.26 14.05
N GLY A 124 -4.86 -2.19 12.72
CA GLY A 124 -4.55 -3.27 11.79
C GLY A 124 -3.06 -3.58 11.66
N GLY A 125 -2.20 -2.64 12.05
CA GLY A 125 -0.76 -2.80 12.01
C GLY A 125 -0.20 -2.78 10.59
N GLU A 126 0.59 -3.76 10.21
CA GLU A 126 1.14 -3.84 8.86
C GLU A 126 0.16 -4.50 7.90
N ALA A 127 -0.11 -3.85 6.78
CA ALA A 127 -0.95 -4.36 5.72
C ALA A 127 -0.17 -4.52 4.41
N LEU A 128 -0.64 -5.42 3.59
CA LEU A 128 -0.11 -5.68 2.26
C LEU A 128 -1.20 -5.43 1.22
N ILE A 129 -0.80 -5.03 0.03
CA ILE A 129 -1.71 -4.80 -1.08
C ILE A 129 -1.29 -5.64 -2.27
N GLY A 130 -2.27 -6.28 -2.91
CA GLY A 130 -2.10 -7.00 -4.16
C GLY A 130 -3.11 -6.50 -5.17
N THR A 131 -2.70 -6.37 -6.42
CA THR A 131 -3.58 -5.95 -7.51
C THR A 131 -3.47 -6.92 -8.67
N GLY A 132 -4.59 -7.20 -9.33
CA GLY A 132 -4.64 -8.03 -10.51
C GLY A 132 -5.67 -7.51 -11.50
N GLN A 133 -5.39 -7.68 -12.77
CA GLN A 133 -6.29 -7.30 -13.86
C GLN A 133 -6.34 -8.43 -14.88
N ALA A 134 -7.52 -8.75 -15.36
CA ALA A 134 -7.72 -9.73 -16.41
C ALA A 134 -8.89 -9.32 -17.34
N ARG A 135 -9.01 -9.99 -18.47
CA ARG A 135 -10.09 -9.80 -19.44
C ARG A 135 -10.52 -11.15 -19.97
N GLY A 136 -11.79 -11.30 -20.29
CA GLY A 136 -12.35 -12.53 -20.85
C GLY A 136 -13.32 -13.21 -19.89
N GLU A 137 -13.70 -14.43 -20.20
CA GLU A 137 -14.75 -15.19 -19.52
C GLU A 137 -14.39 -15.51 -18.06
N ASP A 138 -13.11 -15.84 -17.80
CA ASP A 138 -12.60 -16.15 -16.44
C ASP A 138 -11.88 -14.96 -15.79
N ALA A 139 -12.15 -13.73 -16.22
CA ALA A 139 -11.43 -12.52 -15.82
C ALA A 139 -11.36 -12.34 -14.29
N VAL A 140 -12.42 -12.67 -13.55
CA VAL A 140 -12.47 -12.50 -12.10
C VAL A 140 -11.47 -13.43 -11.40
N LEU A 141 -11.49 -14.71 -11.80
CA LEU A 141 -10.58 -15.70 -11.20
C LEU A 141 -9.13 -15.39 -11.55
N GLU A 142 -8.86 -15.08 -12.81
CA GLU A 142 -7.53 -14.75 -13.29
C GLU A 142 -6.98 -13.45 -12.64
N ALA A 143 -7.83 -12.43 -12.47
CA ALA A 143 -7.47 -11.21 -11.79
C ALA A 143 -7.14 -11.47 -10.31
N LEU A 144 -7.92 -12.31 -9.62
CA LEU A 144 -7.68 -12.70 -8.25
C LEU A 144 -6.36 -13.47 -8.11
N GLU A 145 -6.11 -14.45 -8.99
CA GLU A 145 -4.84 -15.20 -8.99
C GLU A 145 -3.64 -14.27 -9.19
N ARG A 146 -3.74 -13.32 -10.12
CA ARG A 146 -2.70 -12.30 -10.35
C ARG A 146 -2.52 -11.38 -9.15
N ALA A 147 -3.59 -10.99 -8.47
CA ALA A 147 -3.52 -10.20 -7.25
C ALA A 147 -2.80 -10.95 -6.12
N LEU A 148 -3.10 -12.23 -5.93
CA LEU A 148 -2.45 -13.09 -4.93
C LEU A 148 -0.99 -13.43 -5.29
N ALA A 149 -0.69 -13.51 -6.58
CA ALA A 149 0.66 -13.71 -7.09
C ALA A 149 1.48 -12.41 -7.17
N CYS A 150 0.90 -11.27 -6.77
CA CYS A 150 1.56 -9.97 -6.83
C CYS A 150 2.88 -9.99 -6.04
N PRO A 151 4.01 -9.60 -6.63
CA PRO A 151 5.32 -9.62 -5.96
C PRO A 151 5.40 -8.73 -4.72
N LEU A 152 4.48 -7.78 -4.56
CA LEU A 152 4.36 -6.93 -3.37
C LEU A 152 3.87 -7.71 -2.15
N LEU A 153 3.12 -8.80 -2.38
CA LEU A 153 2.76 -9.74 -1.34
C LEU A 153 3.94 -10.68 -1.07
N GLU A 154 4.28 -10.86 0.18
CA GLU A 154 5.27 -11.88 0.55
C GLU A 154 4.63 -13.27 0.42
N ARG A 155 5.35 -14.20 -0.22
CA ARG A 155 4.88 -15.58 -0.33
C ARG A 155 4.58 -16.15 1.06
N GLY A 156 3.35 -16.61 1.25
CA GLY A 156 2.90 -17.20 2.52
C GLY A 156 2.35 -16.21 3.56
N THR A 157 2.37 -14.91 3.31
CA THR A 157 1.81 -13.90 4.23
C THR A 157 0.29 -13.89 4.23
N HIS A 158 -0.35 -14.19 3.08
CA HIS A 158 -1.81 -14.26 2.99
C HIS A 158 -2.43 -15.32 3.92
N GLY A 159 -1.71 -16.39 4.25
CA GLY A 159 -2.17 -17.39 5.23
C GLY A 159 -2.11 -16.92 6.69
N ARG A 160 -1.52 -15.74 6.95
CA ARG A 160 -1.42 -15.14 8.30
C ARG A 160 -2.23 -13.85 8.43
N ALA A 161 -2.90 -13.40 7.37
CA ALA A 161 -3.74 -12.22 7.42
C ALA A 161 -4.93 -12.47 8.37
N ARG A 162 -5.15 -11.54 9.29
CA ARG A 162 -6.31 -11.58 10.20
C ARG A 162 -7.57 -11.09 9.50
N ASN A 163 -7.41 -10.05 8.71
CA ASN A 163 -8.47 -9.39 7.97
C ASN A 163 -8.07 -9.26 6.49
N VAL A 164 -9.04 -9.32 5.61
CA VAL A 164 -8.84 -9.15 4.17
C VAL A 164 -9.96 -8.27 3.63
N ILE A 165 -9.59 -7.28 2.84
CA ILE A 165 -10.53 -6.49 2.03
C ILE A 165 -10.32 -6.89 0.58
N VAL A 166 -11.37 -7.26 -0.11
CA VAL A 166 -11.34 -7.61 -1.54
C VAL A 166 -12.25 -6.63 -2.28
N SER A 167 -11.68 -5.95 -3.26
CA SER A 167 -12.42 -5.08 -4.17
C SER A 167 -12.40 -5.68 -5.58
N LEU A 168 -13.58 -5.91 -6.13
CA LEU A 168 -13.77 -6.37 -7.51
C LEU A 168 -14.44 -5.25 -8.30
N MET A 169 -13.75 -4.76 -9.32
CA MET A 169 -14.29 -3.76 -10.23
C MET A 169 -14.35 -4.36 -11.63
N SER A 170 -15.55 -4.44 -12.22
CA SER A 170 -15.73 -4.77 -13.62
C SER A 170 -16.11 -3.52 -14.40
N GLN A 171 -15.58 -3.36 -15.61
CA GLN A 171 -16.20 -2.46 -16.58
C GLN A 171 -17.41 -3.20 -17.14
N ALA A 172 -18.61 -2.70 -16.86
CA ALA A 172 -19.78 -3.10 -17.63
C ALA A 172 -19.57 -2.59 -19.06
N ASP A 173 -19.73 -3.48 -20.06
CA ASP A 173 -19.79 -3.10 -21.47
C ASP A 173 -21.00 -2.21 -21.73
#